data_3d98cfdef8ba0d8b946f1f85edf70f0c
#
_entry.id   3d98cfdef8ba0d8b946f1f85edf70f0c
#
_cell.length_a   1.000
_cell.length_b   1.000
_cell.length_c   1.000
_cell.angle_alpha   90.00
_cell.angle_beta   90.00
_cell.angle_gamma   90.00
#
_symmetry.space_group_name_H-M   'P 1'
#
loop_
_entity.id
_entity.type
_entity.pdbx_description
1 polymer ?
#
loop_
_entity_poly.entity_id
_entity_poly.type
_entity_poly.pdbx_seq_one_letter_code
_entity_poly.pdbx_strand_id
1 'polypeptide(L)'
;MSEFQIVSLDEVDDWLGDYPGEMRGITYAIGAEQVALTYRRMPQGTGSKGFYGHRHKEQEELYFVISGKLQFKLGDEVVEVPGGTAVRIPPSTVRGVWNDEPEDAELIIVSARIDDPQGDAETTDGVFWER
;
A
#
# COMPACT_ATOMS: atom_id res chain seq x y z
N MET A 1 -14.24 -14.36 26.72
CA MET A 1 -13.37 -13.69 25.74
C MET A 1 -13.57 -14.31 24.38
N SER A 2 -13.70 -13.49 23.36
CA SER A 2 -13.90 -13.99 21.99
C SER A 2 -12.58 -14.47 21.40
N GLU A 3 -12.63 -15.54 20.63
CA GLU A 3 -11.49 -16.05 19.87
C GLU A 3 -11.23 -15.23 18.60
N PHE A 4 -12.17 -14.38 18.23
CA PHE A 4 -12.06 -13.51 17.06
C PHE A 4 -12.16 -12.04 17.45
N GLN A 5 -11.71 -11.17 16.58
CA GLN A 5 -11.76 -9.73 16.76
C GLN A 5 -12.44 -9.10 15.55
N ILE A 6 -13.11 -7.99 15.80
CA ILE A 6 -13.80 -7.19 14.77
C ILE A 6 -13.39 -5.75 14.98
N VAL A 7 -13.00 -5.06 13.90
CA VAL A 7 -12.69 -3.63 13.95
C VAL A 7 -13.29 -2.95 12.73
N SER A 8 -13.90 -1.78 12.97
CA SER A 8 -14.35 -0.92 11.87
C SER A 8 -13.20 -0.07 11.36
N LEU A 9 -13.18 0.22 10.07
CA LEU A 9 -12.09 0.98 9.47
C LEU A 9 -11.89 2.35 10.13
N ASP A 10 -12.98 3.03 10.50
CA ASP A 10 -12.92 4.32 11.16
C ASP A 10 -12.37 4.28 12.58
N GLU A 11 -12.24 3.08 13.17
CA GLU A 11 -11.59 2.89 14.47
C GLU A 11 -10.07 2.67 14.34
N VAL A 12 -9.56 2.53 13.13
CA VAL A 12 -8.14 2.30 12.86
C VAL A 12 -7.45 3.63 12.59
N ASP A 13 -6.33 3.90 13.26
CA ASP A 13 -5.62 5.16 13.08
C ASP A 13 -5.15 5.37 11.65
N ASP A 14 -5.28 6.62 11.17
CA ASP A 14 -4.78 7.03 9.87
C ASP A 14 -3.31 7.47 10.02
N TRP A 15 -2.42 6.84 9.26
CA TRP A 15 -0.99 7.10 9.34
C TRP A 15 -0.52 8.30 8.51
N LEU A 16 -1.35 8.85 7.64
CA LEU A 16 -0.90 9.91 6.71
C LEU A 16 -0.86 11.30 7.33
N GLY A 17 -1.58 11.52 8.43
CA GLY A 17 -1.64 12.85 9.03
C GLY A 17 -2.24 13.87 8.07
N ASP A 18 -1.47 14.91 7.74
CA ASP A 18 -1.93 15.98 6.85
C ASP A 18 -1.81 15.65 5.36
N TYR A 19 -1.18 14.54 5.00
CA TYR A 19 -1.10 14.12 3.60
C TYR A 19 -2.48 13.66 3.12
N PRO A 20 -2.91 14.06 1.92
CA PRO A 20 -4.27 13.72 1.46
C PRO A 20 -4.49 12.21 1.33
N GLY A 21 -5.68 11.78 1.71
CA GLY A 21 -6.07 10.38 1.68
C GLY A 21 -5.98 9.72 3.04
N GLU A 22 -5.94 8.40 3.04
CA GLU A 22 -5.89 7.58 4.25
C GLU A 22 -4.96 6.40 4.06
N MET A 23 -4.25 6.03 5.12
CA MET A 23 -3.49 4.79 5.17
C MET A 23 -3.65 4.22 6.58
N ARG A 24 -4.32 3.07 6.68
CA ARG A 24 -4.73 2.50 7.96
C ARG A 24 -4.24 1.07 8.09
N GLY A 25 -3.44 0.80 9.11
CA GLY A 25 -2.86 -0.51 9.37
C GLY A 25 -3.80 -1.40 10.17
N ILE A 26 -4.65 -2.13 9.49
CA ILE A 26 -5.65 -3.02 10.12
C ILE A 26 -4.97 -4.11 10.93
N THR A 27 -3.82 -4.58 10.49
CA THR A 27 -3.01 -5.62 11.16
C THR A 27 -2.91 -5.39 12.66
N TYR A 28 -2.49 -4.18 13.03
CA TYR A 28 -2.21 -3.85 14.44
C TYR A 28 -3.48 -3.59 15.23
N ALA A 29 -4.45 -2.94 14.61
CA ALA A 29 -5.71 -2.61 15.26
C ALA A 29 -6.52 -3.86 15.64
N ILE A 30 -6.40 -4.92 14.83
CA ILE A 30 -7.15 -6.16 15.05
C ILE A 30 -6.32 -7.25 15.73
N GLY A 31 -5.02 -7.01 15.90
CA GLY A 31 -4.10 -7.98 16.54
C GLY A 31 -3.83 -9.21 15.69
N ALA A 32 -3.74 -9.05 14.38
CA ALA A 32 -3.43 -10.17 13.48
C ALA A 32 -2.03 -10.69 13.74
N GLU A 33 -1.87 -12.01 13.73
CA GLU A 33 -0.61 -12.64 14.09
C GLU A 33 0.22 -13.09 12.89
N GLN A 34 -0.42 -13.52 11.81
CA GLN A 34 0.28 -14.11 10.66
C GLN A 34 0.10 -13.31 9.36
N VAL A 35 -0.96 -12.50 9.28
CA VAL A 35 -1.31 -11.76 8.06
C VAL A 35 -1.25 -10.27 8.32
N ALA A 36 -0.68 -9.54 7.37
CA ALA A 36 -0.69 -8.09 7.39
C ALA A 36 -1.70 -7.57 6.37
N LEU A 37 -2.50 -6.59 6.78
CA LEU A 37 -3.52 -5.97 5.94
C LEU A 37 -3.52 -4.46 6.19
N THR A 38 -3.31 -3.71 5.10
CA THR A 38 -3.35 -2.24 5.13
C THR A 38 -4.41 -1.75 4.17
N TYR A 39 -5.20 -0.78 4.60
CA TYR A 39 -6.15 -0.08 3.73
C TYR A 39 -5.56 1.27 3.32
N ARG A 40 -5.77 1.66 2.08
CA ARG A 40 -5.36 2.98 1.59
C ARG A 40 -6.42 3.59 0.69
N ARG A 41 -6.68 4.89 0.88
CA ARG A 41 -7.49 5.70 -0.04
C ARG A 41 -6.58 6.79 -0.61
N MET A 42 -6.56 6.90 -1.93
CA MET A 42 -5.68 7.81 -2.65
C MET A 42 -6.49 8.77 -3.52
N PRO A 43 -6.60 10.04 -3.11
CA PRO A 43 -7.15 11.08 -3.99
C PRO A 43 -6.23 11.36 -5.18
N GLN A 44 -6.71 12.10 -6.16
CA GLN A 44 -5.92 12.51 -7.31
C GLN A 44 -4.64 13.22 -6.88
N GLY A 45 -3.54 12.91 -7.54
CA GLY A 45 -2.27 13.57 -7.29
C GLY A 45 -1.54 13.11 -6.05
N THR A 46 -1.88 11.92 -5.54
CA THR A 46 -1.21 11.33 -4.37
C THR A 46 -0.45 10.07 -4.75
N GLY A 47 0.60 9.78 -4.00
CA GLY A 47 1.42 8.59 -4.16
C GLY A 47 2.89 8.90 -4.37
N SER A 48 3.58 8.03 -5.11
CA SER A 48 5.03 8.01 -5.19
C SER A 48 5.63 8.77 -6.36
N LYS A 49 4.80 9.30 -7.27
CA LYS A 49 5.33 10.02 -8.44
C LYS A 49 6.03 11.31 -8.00
N GLY A 50 7.27 11.48 -8.39
CA GLY A 50 8.11 12.57 -7.92
C GLY A 50 8.88 12.28 -6.64
N PHE A 51 8.76 11.07 -6.11
CA PHE A 51 9.35 10.65 -4.84
C PHE A 51 10.13 9.36 -4.98
N TYR A 52 10.59 8.84 -3.84
CA TYR A 52 11.28 7.55 -3.79
C TYR A 52 10.29 6.40 -4.00
N GLY A 53 10.83 5.25 -4.38
CA GLY A 53 10.13 3.97 -4.34
C GLY A 53 10.70 3.11 -3.22
N HIS A 54 10.11 1.94 -3.01
CA HIS A 54 10.63 1.01 -2.01
C HIS A 54 10.53 -0.43 -2.49
N ARG A 55 11.31 -1.28 -1.86
CA ARG A 55 11.28 -2.73 -2.03
C ARG A 55 11.40 -3.39 -0.65
N HIS A 56 11.23 -4.67 -0.61
CA HIS A 56 11.34 -5.45 0.62
C HIS A 56 12.44 -6.50 0.49
N LYS A 57 12.95 -6.96 1.62
CA LYS A 57 13.92 -8.07 1.67
C LYS A 57 13.19 -9.40 1.61
N GLU A 58 12.09 -9.54 2.33
CA GLU A 58 11.37 -10.80 2.51
C GLU A 58 9.90 -10.74 2.13
N GLN A 59 9.22 -9.59 2.34
CA GLN A 59 7.78 -9.52 2.16
C GLN A 59 7.37 -9.47 0.70
N GLU A 60 6.68 -10.51 0.26
CA GLU A 60 5.85 -10.46 -0.94
C GLU A 60 4.59 -9.68 -0.59
N GLU A 61 4.14 -8.79 -1.49
CA GLU A 61 2.91 -8.03 -1.28
C GLU A 61 1.91 -8.29 -2.40
N LEU A 62 0.64 -8.36 -2.02
CA LEU A 62 -0.47 -8.31 -2.96
C LEU A 62 -1.18 -6.99 -2.77
N TYR A 63 -1.34 -6.24 -3.85
CA TYR A 63 -2.13 -5.01 -3.87
C TYR A 63 -3.42 -5.32 -4.60
N PHE A 64 -4.55 -5.05 -3.97
CA PHE A 64 -5.85 -5.23 -4.61
C PHE A 64 -6.54 -3.87 -4.70
N VAL A 65 -6.74 -3.36 -5.92
CA VAL A 65 -7.45 -2.11 -6.15
C VAL A 65 -8.95 -2.40 -6.06
N ILE A 66 -9.61 -1.82 -5.07
CA ILE A 66 -11.04 -2.04 -4.83
C ILE A 66 -11.87 -1.19 -5.79
N SER A 67 -11.52 0.09 -5.91
CA SER A 67 -12.25 1.04 -6.73
C SER A 67 -11.31 2.10 -7.28
N GLY A 68 -11.72 2.79 -8.33
CA GLY A 68 -10.90 3.76 -9.02
C GLY A 68 -9.91 3.10 -9.97
N LYS A 69 -8.85 3.82 -10.30
CA LYS A 69 -7.77 3.32 -11.16
C LYS A 69 -6.46 3.92 -10.68
N LEU A 70 -5.44 3.09 -10.57
CA LEU A 70 -4.12 3.51 -10.12
C LEU A 70 -3.07 3.20 -11.18
N GLN A 71 -1.97 3.96 -11.15
CA GLN A 71 -0.76 3.62 -11.87
C GLN A 71 0.22 3.00 -10.87
N PHE A 72 0.85 1.91 -11.30
CA PHE A 72 1.94 1.28 -10.55
C PHE A 72 3.21 1.38 -11.37
N LYS A 73 4.29 1.84 -10.77
CA LYS A 73 5.61 1.67 -11.36
C LYS A 73 6.27 0.47 -10.68
N LEU A 74 6.60 -0.54 -11.48
CA LEU A 74 7.16 -1.82 -11.03
C LEU A 74 8.48 -2.01 -11.74
N GLY A 75 9.58 -1.76 -11.03
CA GLY A 75 10.88 -1.65 -11.69
C GLY A 75 10.83 -0.51 -12.72
N ASP A 76 11.06 -0.80 -13.99
CA ASP A 76 11.03 0.20 -15.06
C ASP A 76 9.69 0.31 -15.77
N GLU A 77 8.73 -0.54 -15.45
CA GLU A 77 7.42 -0.56 -16.11
C GLU A 77 6.38 0.26 -15.35
N VAL A 78 5.59 1.02 -16.08
CA VAL A 78 4.41 1.70 -15.55
C VAL A 78 3.17 1.01 -16.11
N VAL A 79 2.30 0.54 -15.23
CA VAL A 79 1.09 -0.16 -15.62
C VAL A 79 -0.13 0.50 -14.97
N GLU A 80 -1.27 0.46 -15.66
CA GLU A 80 -2.54 0.92 -15.12
C GLU A 80 -3.29 -0.26 -14.52
N VAL A 81 -3.85 -0.05 -13.32
CA VAL A 81 -4.55 -1.09 -12.58
C VAL A 81 -5.92 -0.54 -12.17
N PRO A 82 -6.99 -1.00 -12.82
CA PRO A 82 -8.34 -0.56 -12.49
C PRO A 82 -8.91 -1.33 -11.29
N GLY A 83 -10.01 -0.83 -10.76
CA GLY A 83 -10.73 -1.49 -9.67
C GLY A 83 -11.06 -2.94 -10.00
N GLY A 84 -11.00 -3.79 -9.00
CA GLY A 84 -11.23 -5.23 -9.14
C GLY A 84 -10.01 -6.01 -9.62
N THR A 85 -8.82 -5.41 -9.57
CA THR A 85 -7.60 -6.01 -10.11
C THR A 85 -6.54 -6.12 -9.02
N ALA A 86 -5.86 -7.26 -8.99
CA ALA A 86 -4.77 -7.53 -8.04
C ALA A 86 -3.41 -7.47 -8.74
N VAL A 87 -2.42 -6.98 -8.01
CA VAL A 87 -1.02 -6.95 -8.43
C VAL A 87 -0.19 -7.71 -7.40
N ARG A 88 0.54 -8.71 -7.83
CA ARG A 88 1.51 -9.39 -6.98
C ARG A 88 2.88 -8.75 -7.20
N ILE A 89 3.53 -8.34 -6.13
CA ILE A 89 4.84 -7.72 -6.23
C ILE A 89 5.85 -8.55 -5.42
N PRO A 90 6.87 -9.13 -6.11
CA PRO A 90 7.94 -9.83 -5.40
C PRO A 90 8.70 -8.88 -4.47
N PRO A 91 9.32 -9.39 -3.41
CA PRO A 91 10.02 -8.53 -2.44
C PRO A 91 11.01 -7.55 -3.08
N SER A 92 11.86 -8.03 -3.96
CA SER A 92 12.98 -7.24 -4.51
C SER A 92 12.59 -6.20 -5.57
N THR A 93 11.36 -6.26 -6.08
CA THR A 93 10.90 -5.29 -7.10
C THR A 93 10.63 -3.94 -6.46
N VAL A 94 11.33 -2.91 -6.90
CA VAL A 94 11.04 -1.54 -6.44
C VAL A 94 9.69 -1.11 -6.99
N ARG A 95 8.84 -0.55 -6.15
CA ARG A 95 7.47 -0.17 -6.53
C ARG A 95 7.12 1.23 -6.07
N GLY A 96 6.18 1.81 -6.79
CA GLY A 96 5.49 3.02 -6.42
C GLY A 96 4.07 2.97 -6.96
N VAL A 97 3.17 3.71 -6.32
CA VAL A 97 1.74 3.77 -6.69
C VAL A 97 1.35 5.23 -6.80
N TRP A 98 0.49 5.55 -7.78
CA TRP A 98 0.07 6.93 -8.04
C TRP A 98 -1.36 6.98 -8.54
N ASN A 99 -2.15 7.94 -8.06
CA ASN A 99 -3.48 8.20 -8.63
C ASN A 99 -3.44 9.44 -9.50
N ASP A 100 -3.63 9.26 -10.81
CA ASP A 100 -3.67 10.33 -11.81
C ASP A 100 -5.12 10.71 -12.19
N GLU A 101 -6.11 9.99 -11.66
CA GLU A 101 -7.51 10.15 -12.03
C GLU A 101 -8.24 11.11 -11.09
N PRO A 102 -9.34 11.76 -11.57
CA PRO A 102 -10.12 12.65 -10.69
C PRO A 102 -10.77 11.96 -9.51
N GLU A 103 -11.17 10.69 -9.66
CA GLU A 103 -11.81 9.93 -8.60
C GLU A 103 -10.78 9.35 -7.63
N ASP A 104 -11.16 9.27 -6.36
CA ASP A 104 -10.37 8.56 -5.36
C ASP A 104 -10.23 7.09 -5.75
N ALA A 105 -9.10 6.52 -5.45
CA ALA A 105 -8.89 5.07 -5.56
C ALA A 105 -8.77 4.49 -4.16
N GLU A 106 -9.31 3.28 -3.98
CA GLU A 106 -9.18 2.52 -2.74
C GLU A 106 -8.47 1.21 -3.03
N LEU A 107 -7.55 0.83 -2.16
CA LEU A 107 -6.83 -0.42 -2.30
C LEU A 107 -6.53 -1.02 -0.93
N ILE A 108 -6.30 -2.32 -0.94
CA ILE A 108 -5.75 -3.03 0.21
C ILE A 108 -4.42 -3.66 -0.17
N ILE A 109 -3.54 -3.76 0.82
CA ILE A 109 -2.23 -4.36 0.67
C ILE A 109 -2.15 -5.52 1.65
N VAL A 110 -1.86 -6.70 1.14
CA VAL A 110 -1.82 -7.94 1.92
C VAL A 110 -0.44 -8.55 1.83
N SER A 111 0.09 -8.97 2.97
CA SER A 111 1.37 -9.69 3.03
C SER A 111 1.39 -10.61 4.25
N ALA A 112 2.44 -11.40 4.38
CA ALA A 112 2.70 -12.06 5.65
C ALA A 112 3.10 -11.01 6.68
N ARG A 113 2.67 -11.17 7.93
CA ARG A 113 3.13 -10.31 9.00
C ARG A 113 4.53 -10.75 9.42
N ILE A 114 5.44 -9.78 9.55
CA ILE A 114 6.80 -10.01 10.05
C ILE A 114 7.04 -9.10 11.25
N ASP A 115 8.04 -9.47 12.06
CA ASP A 115 8.29 -8.76 13.33
C ASP A 115 8.83 -7.35 13.12
N ASP A 116 9.63 -7.14 12.07
CA ASP A 116 10.23 -5.84 11.77
C ASP A 116 9.95 -5.43 10.31
N PRO A 117 8.72 -4.97 10.01
CA PRO A 117 8.40 -4.56 8.64
C PRO A 117 9.19 -3.35 8.17
N GLN A 118 9.58 -2.45 9.06
CA GLN A 118 10.38 -1.28 8.69
C GLN A 118 11.80 -1.67 8.33
N GLY A 119 12.40 -2.61 9.04
CA GLY A 119 13.72 -3.14 8.72
C GLY A 119 13.74 -3.98 7.44
N ASP A 120 12.58 -4.52 7.05
CA ASP A 120 12.44 -5.27 5.80
C ASP A 120 12.33 -4.34 4.58
N ALA A 121 11.82 -3.13 4.75
CA ALA A 121 11.63 -2.18 3.67
C ALA A 121 12.93 -1.42 3.38
N GLU A 122 13.22 -1.24 2.09
CA GLU A 122 14.37 -0.46 1.62
C GLU A 122 13.88 0.58 0.62
N THR A 123 14.19 1.87 0.88
CA THR A 123 13.83 2.95 -0.03
C THR A 123 14.96 3.23 -1.02
N THR A 124 14.61 3.77 -2.20
CA THR A 124 15.61 4.22 -3.16
C THR A 124 16.32 5.47 -2.64
N ASP A 125 17.56 5.70 -3.09
CA ASP A 125 18.38 6.85 -2.66
C ASP A 125 17.93 8.17 -3.28
N GLY A 126 17.06 8.13 -4.27
CA GLY A 126 16.59 9.33 -4.96
C GLY A 126 15.20 9.10 -5.53
N VAL A 127 14.83 9.97 -6.48
CA VAL A 127 13.54 9.85 -7.14
C VAL A 127 13.51 8.57 -7.98
N PHE A 128 12.56 7.73 -7.66
CA PHE A 128 12.32 6.49 -8.41
C PHE A 128 11.40 6.72 -9.60
N TRP A 129 10.44 7.62 -9.44
CA TRP A 129 9.39 7.86 -10.43
C TRP A 129 9.34 9.36 -10.75
N GLU A 130 9.86 9.73 -11.90
CA GLU A 130 9.87 11.13 -12.31
C GLU A 130 8.47 11.62 -12.66
N ARG A 131 8.23 12.90 -12.39
CA ARG A 131 6.97 13.54 -12.73
C ARG A 131 6.83 13.77 -14.23
#